data_55aa6ac381e1ce08f1d0fdfab7439aa7
#
_entry.id   55aa6ac381e1ce08f1d0fdfab7439aa7
#
_cell.length_a   1.000
_cell.length_b   1.000
_cell.length_c   1.000
_cell.angle_alpha   90.00
_cell.angle_beta   90.00
_cell.angle_gamma   90.00
#
_symmetry.space_group_name_H-M   'P 1'
#
loop_
_entity.id
_entity.type
_entity.pdbx_description
1 polymer ?
#
loop_
_entity_poly.entity_id
_entity_poly.type
_entity_poly.pdbx_seq_one_letter_code
_entity_poly.pdbx_strand_id
1 'polypeptide(L)'
;MKVVLEKIISTIKDKEKLRISCKDGNLDLLPKGSGELRVQSENGELDLELIQVDGDSRIIRGKGWRDFIGNYHLGATLTIYIDDDGKYKIQVRNQ
;
A
#
# COMPACT_ATOMS: atom_id res chain seq x y z
N MET A 1 17.36 -0.55 -0.10
CA MET A 1 15.94 -0.26 -0.36
C MET A 1 15.40 -1.25 -1.39
N LYS A 2 14.26 -1.82 -1.11
CA LYS A 2 13.67 -2.82 -1.98
C LYS A 2 12.20 -2.47 -2.23
N VAL A 3 11.84 -2.22 -3.49
CA VAL A 3 10.46 -1.89 -3.84
C VAL A 3 9.60 -3.15 -3.74
N VAL A 4 8.51 -3.06 -2.99
CA VAL A 4 7.52 -4.14 -2.85
C VAL A 4 6.50 -4.04 -3.97
N LEU A 5 5.91 -2.86 -4.13
CA LEU A 5 4.91 -2.63 -5.17
C LEU A 5 4.86 -1.16 -5.58
N GLU A 6 4.32 -0.92 -6.77
CA GLU A 6 4.03 0.41 -7.26
C GLU A 6 2.71 0.34 -8.02
N LYS A 7 1.80 1.27 -7.71
CA LYS A 7 0.48 1.28 -8.31
C LYS A 7 -0.07 2.69 -8.42
N ILE A 8 -0.78 2.96 -9.51
CA ILE A 8 -1.46 4.23 -9.72
C ILE A 8 -2.84 4.17 -9.08
N ILE A 9 -3.18 5.20 -8.32
CA ILE A 9 -4.51 5.33 -7.71
C ILE A 9 -5.43 5.93 -8.77
N SER A 10 -6.22 5.10 -9.42
CA SER A 10 -6.96 5.50 -10.61
C SER A 10 -8.45 5.75 -10.39
N THR A 11 -9.03 5.24 -9.29
CA THR A 11 -10.45 5.40 -9.02
C THR A 11 -10.69 5.78 -7.57
N ILE A 12 -11.91 6.28 -7.30
CA ILE A 12 -12.32 6.59 -5.91
C ILE A 12 -12.36 5.32 -5.06
N LYS A 13 -12.70 4.18 -5.67
CA LYS A 13 -12.69 2.90 -4.95
C LYS A 13 -11.32 2.53 -4.43
N ASP A 14 -10.26 2.89 -5.15
CA ASP A 14 -8.90 2.64 -4.73
C ASP A 14 -8.57 3.37 -3.43
N LYS A 15 -9.21 4.49 -3.17
CA LYS A 15 -9.05 5.23 -1.92
C LYS A 15 -9.75 4.57 -0.74
N GLU A 16 -10.73 3.74 -1.00
CA GLU A 16 -11.40 2.96 0.04
C GLU A 16 -10.72 1.62 0.25
N LYS A 17 -10.48 0.90 -0.85
CA LYS A 17 -9.88 -0.43 -0.86
C LYS A 17 -8.97 -0.52 -2.08
N LEU A 18 -7.69 -0.63 -1.87
CA LEU A 18 -6.72 -0.77 -2.95
C LEU A 18 -6.43 -2.24 -3.17
N ARG A 19 -6.82 -2.76 -4.32
CA ARG A 19 -6.48 -4.11 -4.72
C ARG A 19 -5.13 -4.13 -5.41
N ILE A 20 -4.23 -4.97 -4.93
CA ILE A 20 -2.90 -5.14 -5.50
C ILE A 20 -2.73 -6.60 -5.92
N SER A 21 -1.96 -6.82 -6.97
CA SER A 21 -1.71 -8.16 -7.51
C SER A 21 -0.23 -8.32 -7.85
N CYS A 22 0.15 -9.50 -8.30
CA CYS A 22 1.53 -9.77 -8.71
C CYS A 22 1.99 -8.88 -9.87
N LYS A 23 1.07 -8.26 -10.60
CA LYS A 23 1.41 -7.30 -11.66
C LYS A 23 1.94 -5.98 -11.11
N ASP A 24 1.61 -5.66 -9.87
CA ASP A 24 2.00 -4.40 -9.24
C ASP A 24 3.36 -4.48 -8.56
N GLY A 25 3.82 -5.70 -8.26
CA GLY A 25 5.10 -5.89 -7.60
C GLY A 25 5.28 -7.29 -7.09
N ASN A 26 6.19 -7.46 -6.15
CA ASN A 26 6.48 -8.74 -5.52
C ASN A 26 5.76 -8.85 -4.18
N LEU A 27 4.56 -9.43 -4.21
CA LEU A 27 3.73 -9.56 -3.01
C LEU A 27 4.28 -10.55 -1.98
N ASP A 28 5.25 -11.38 -2.35
CA ASP A 28 5.92 -12.27 -1.41
C ASP A 28 6.72 -11.50 -0.35
N LEU A 29 7.03 -10.23 -0.62
CA LEU A 29 7.70 -9.35 0.33
C LEU A 29 6.76 -8.80 1.40
N LEU A 30 5.44 -8.96 1.22
CA LEU A 30 4.46 -8.58 2.23
C LEU A 30 4.28 -9.71 3.25
N PRO A 31 3.80 -9.40 4.46
CA PRO A 31 3.45 -10.44 5.43
C PRO A 31 2.41 -11.38 4.83
N LYS A 32 2.52 -12.67 5.14
CA LYS A 32 1.58 -13.66 4.65
C LYS A 32 0.25 -13.56 5.38
N GLY A 33 -0.83 -13.87 4.64
CA GLY A 33 -2.17 -13.88 5.19
C GLY A 33 -2.76 -12.49 5.34
N SER A 34 -3.81 -12.42 6.14
CA SER A 34 -4.50 -11.17 6.47
C SER A 34 -4.04 -10.66 7.82
N GLY A 35 -3.95 -9.34 7.97
CA GLY A 35 -3.54 -8.73 9.23
C GLY A 35 -3.21 -7.27 9.07
N GLU A 36 -2.61 -6.72 10.10
CA GLU A 36 -2.17 -5.34 10.11
C GLU A 36 -0.83 -5.19 9.40
N LEU A 37 -0.69 -4.13 8.62
CA LEU A 37 0.57 -3.75 8.01
C LEU A 37 0.94 -2.35 8.49
N ARG A 38 2.00 -2.27 9.28
CA ARG A 38 2.49 -0.96 9.74
C ARG A 38 3.50 -0.44 8.73
N VAL A 39 3.24 0.76 8.21
CA VAL A 39 4.13 1.43 7.27
C VAL A 39 4.45 2.83 7.77
N GLN A 40 5.62 3.32 7.40
CA GLN A 40 6.01 4.68 7.71
C GLN A 40 5.80 5.58 6.49
N SER A 41 5.08 6.68 6.68
CA SER A 41 4.85 7.70 5.66
C SER A 41 5.61 8.98 6.03
N GLU A 42 5.54 9.98 5.15
CA GLU A 42 6.10 11.31 5.43
C GLU A 42 5.47 11.96 6.66
N ASN A 43 4.22 11.62 6.96
CA ASN A 43 3.46 12.21 8.06
C ASN A 43 3.46 11.33 9.32
N GLY A 44 4.22 10.25 9.35
CA GLY A 44 4.32 9.36 10.48
C GLY A 44 3.93 7.92 10.15
N GLU A 45 3.74 7.12 11.20
CA GLU A 45 3.36 5.73 11.03
C GLU A 45 1.89 5.58 10.74
N LEU A 46 1.58 4.61 9.88
CA LEU A 46 0.22 4.24 9.51
C LEU A 46 0.01 2.77 9.78
N ASP A 47 -1.17 2.43 10.30
CA ASP A 47 -1.62 1.06 10.40
C ASP A 47 -2.62 0.80 9.28
N LEU A 48 -2.20 -0.02 8.32
CA LEU A 48 -3.04 -0.43 7.20
C LEU A 48 -3.58 -1.83 7.48
N GLU A 49 -4.78 -2.10 6.98
CA GLU A 49 -5.34 -3.44 7.03
C GLU A 49 -5.01 -4.13 5.71
N LEU A 50 -4.32 -5.27 5.80
CA LEU A 50 -3.93 -6.07 4.64
C LEU A 50 -4.78 -7.32 4.62
N ILE A 51 -5.54 -7.53 3.55
CA ILE A 51 -6.43 -8.67 3.39
C ILE A 51 -5.94 -9.53 2.24
N GLN A 52 -5.76 -10.81 2.48
CA GLN A 52 -5.48 -11.76 1.42
C GLN A 52 -6.81 -12.21 0.79
N VAL A 53 -6.97 -11.99 -0.52
CA VAL A 53 -8.21 -12.30 -1.23
C VAL A 53 -8.07 -13.64 -1.93
N ASP A 54 -7.18 -13.71 -2.91
CA ASP A 54 -6.84 -14.93 -3.63
C ASP A 54 -5.34 -15.12 -3.55
N GLY A 55 -4.80 -16.22 -4.03
CA GLY A 55 -3.39 -16.54 -3.92
C GLY A 55 -2.44 -15.40 -4.27
N ASP A 56 -2.77 -14.65 -5.33
CA ASP A 56 -1.89 -13.62 -5.87
C ASP A 56 -2.39 -12.19 -5.64
N SER A 57 -3.45 -12.00 -4.86
CA SER A 57 -4.04 -10.68 -4.66
C SER A 57 -4.15 -10.33 -3.20
N ARG A 58 -3.98 -9.05 -2.91
CA ARG A 58 -4.19 -8.47 -1.57
C ARG A 58 -5.04 -7.23 -1.70
N ILE A 59 -5.70 -6.86 -0.59
CA ILE A 59 -6.41 -5.60 -0.49
C ILE A 59 -5.83 -4.81 0.67
N ILE A 60 -5.50 -3.55 0.41
CA ILE A 60 -5.11 -2.58 1.44
C ILE A 60 -6.33 -1.73 1.72
N ARG A 61 -6.74 -1.67 3.00
CA ARG A 61 -7.91 -0.92 3.41
C ARG A 61 -7.75 -0.44 4.85
N GLY A 62 -8.81 0.12 5.41
CA GLY A 62 -8.86 0.55 6.79
C GLY A 62 -8.84 2.06 6.93
N LYS A 63 -9.07 2.53 8.16
CA LYS A 63 -9.13 3.96 8.45
C LYS A 63 -7.79 4.64 8.16
N GLY A 64 -6.69 4.02 8.54
CA GLY A 64 -5.36 4.56 8.28
C GLY A 64 -5.10 4.77 6.80
N TRP A 65 -5.51 3.81 5.98
CA TRP A 65 -5.40 3.91 4.53
C TRP A 65 -6.25 5.06 3.99
N ARG A 66 -7.54 5.11 4.36
CA ARG A 66 -8.45 6.13 3.85
C ARG A 66 -8.00 7.53 4.22
N ASP A 67 -7.58 7.74 5.46
CA ASP A 67 -7.15 9.05 5.95
C ASP A 67 -5.86 9.50 5.24
N PHE A 68 -4.95 8.57 4.98
CA PHE A 68 -3.70 8.86 4.30
C PHE A 68 -3.92 9.17 2.82
N ILE A 69 -4.60 8.29 2.10
CA ILE A 69 -4.73 8.42 0.65
C ILE A 69 -5.69 9.54 0.25
N GLY A 70 -6.57 9.94 1.17
CA GLY A 70 -7.48 11.05 0.94
C GLY A 70 -6.79 12.38 0.67
N ASN A 71 -5.53 12.51 1.07
CA ASN A 71 -4.73 13.72 0.84
C ASN A 71 -4.16 13.82 -0.57
N TYR A 72 -4.33 12.79 -1.40
CA TYR A 72 -3.71 12.72 -2.72
C TYR A 72 -4.77 12.68 -3.82
N HIS A 73 -4.38 13.10 -5.02
CA HIS A 73 -5.29 13.15 -6.17
C HIS A 73 -5.34 11.81 -6.90
N LEU A 74 -6.43 11.59 -7.63
CA LEU A 74 -6.48 10.46 -8.57
C LEU A 74 -5.35 10.63 -9.60
N GLY A 75 -4.74 9.53 -9.98
CA GLY A 75 -3.57 9.53 -10.84
C GLY A 75 -2.24 9.51 -10.09
N ALA A 76 -2.27 9.70 -8.77
CA ALA A 76 -1.07 9.63 -7.95
C ALA A 76 -0.46 8.22 -7.99
N THR A 77 0.86 8.14 -7.92
CA THR A 77 1.57 6.87 -7.87
C THR A 77 1.96 6.51 -6.46
N LEU A 78 1.51 5.34 -6.03
CA LEU A 78 1.82 4.77 -4.72
C LEU A 78 2.99 3.81 -4.85
N THR A 79 3.98 3.94 -3.97
CA THR A 79 5.08 2.99 -3.87
C THR A 79 5.18 2.51 -2.43
N ILE A 80 5.24 1.19 -2.23
CA ILE A 80 5.58 0.60 -0.94
C ILE A 80 6.94 -0.07 -1.10
N TYR A 81 7.84 0.18 -0.17
CA TYR A 81 9.18 -0.40 -0.21
C TYR A 81 9.65 -0.79 1.19
N ILE A 82 10.69 -1.62 1.24
CA ILE A 82 11.34 -2.03 2.47
C ILE A 82 12.69 -1.30 2.53
N ASP A 83 12.95 -0.62 3.64
CA ASP A 83 14.22 0.06 3.83
C ASP A 83 15.32 -0.91 4.29
N ASP A 84 16.51 -0.38 4.53
CA ASP A 84 17.67 -1.19 4.92
C ASP A 84 17.50 -1.83 6.31
N ASP A 85 16.59 -1.29 7.12
CA ASP A 85 16.26 -1.83 8.44
C ASP A 85 15.14 -2.88 8.38
N GLY A 86 14.63 -3.19 7.21
CA GLY A 86 13.54 -4.13 7.03
C GLY A 86 12.16 -3.57 7.34
N LYS A 87 12.01 -2.27 7.43
CA LYS A 87 10.74 -1.61 7.72
C LYS A 87 10.02 -1.25 6.45
N TYR A 88 8.69 -1.35 6.48
CA TYR A 88 7.86 -0.95 5.35
C TYR A 88 7.67 0.55 5.35
N LYS A 89 7.83 1.15 4.16
CA LYS A 89 7.59 2.57 3.93
C LYS A 89 6.66 2.76 2.76
N ILE A 90 5.88 3.84 2.82
CA ILE A 90 4.92 4.19 1.78
C ILE A 90 5.19 5.60 1.29
N GLN A 91 5.15 5.77 -0.01
CA GLN A 91 5.35 7.06 -0.65
C GLN A 91 4.31 7.24 -1.74
N VAL A 92 3.74 8.43 -1.83
CA VAL A 92 2.76 8.76 -2.88
C VAL A 92 3.21 10.04 -3.56
N ARG A 93 3.19 10.04 -4.88
CA ARG A 93 3.50 11.21 -5.69
C ARG A 93 2.29 11.62 -6.50
N ASN A 94 1.81 12.84 -6.30
CA ASN A 94 0.80 13.43 -7.17
C ASN A 94 1.42 13.74 -8.53
N GLN A 95 0.64 13.55 -9.55
CA GLN A 95 1.05 13.95 -10.89
C GLN A 95 0.51 15.34 -11.20
#